data_9850495495f9616c27c709d3cc5bbd2d
#
_entry.id   9850495495f9616c27c709d3cc5bbd2d
#
_cell.length_a   1.000
_cell.length_b   1.000
_cell.length_c   1.000
_cell.angle_alpha   90.00
_cell.angle_beta   90.00
_cell.angle_gamma   90.00
#
_symmetry.space_group_name_H-M   'P 1'
#
loop_
_entity.id
_entity.type
_entity.pdbx_description
1 polymer ?
#
loop_
_entity_poly.entity_id
_entity_poly.type
_entity_poly.pdbx_seq_one_letter_code
_entity_poly.pdbx_strand_id
1 'polypeptide(L)'
;GGSVLYYAHKKGLSMVHVFDACAPGLMLAYGIGRIGCQLSGDGDWGMPNNNEIPAIISFLPDWMWSFDYFGNISGVDLGAPGRPVMSDGYMYEGNAWPTPFYETVMAFIIAGILWFSRKKIKVPGVILSMYLVFNGVERFFIEKIRINNNYNMFGLEATQAQIIAVAMVVFGLLGIWYFIKKAKKEATA
;
A
#
# COMPACT_ATOMS: atom_id res chain seq x y z
N GLY A 1 4.43 15.29 -10.85
CA GLY A 1 3.88 14.44 -11.93
C GLY A 1 3.83 15.15 -13.25
N GLY A 2 2.99 16.21 -13.41
CA GLY A 2 2.76 16.88 -14.70
C GLY A 2 4.03 17.44 -15.38
N SER A 3 4.93 18.03 -14.63
CA SER A 3 6.21 18.58 -15.14
C SER A 3 7.08 17.49 -15.78
N VAL A 4 7.14 16.32 -15.16
CA VAL A 4 7.91 15.18 -15.69
C VAL A 4 7.29 14.66 -16.99
N LEU A 5 5.98 14.53 -17.03
CA LEU A 5 5.25 14.09 -18.22
C LEU A 5 5.40 15.10 -19.38
N TYR A 6 5.29 16.40 -19.09
CA TYR A 6 5.53 17.45 -20.07
C TYR A 6 6.95 17.40 -20.64
N TYR A 7 7.95 17.28 -19.77
CA TYR A 7 9.34 17.16 -20.19
C TYR A 7 9.59 15.91 -21.04
N ALA A 8 9.06 14.76 -20.62
CA ALA A 8 9.17 13.51 -21.36
C ALA A 8 8.53 13.62 -22.75
N HIS A 9 7.34 14.22 -22.83
CA HIS A 9 6.67 14.48 -24.09
C HIS A 9 7.50 15.39 -25.02
N LYS A 10 8.02 16.51 -24.47
CA LYS A 10 8.87 17.44 -25.23
C LYS A 10 10.15 16.79 -25.76
N LYS A 11 10.68 15.78 -25.07
CA LYS A 11 11.86 15.00 -25.48
C LYS A 11 11.53 13.80 -26.36
N GLY A 12 10.27 13.60 -26.75
CA GLY A 12 9.84 12.47 -27.59
C GLY A 12 9.94 11.11 -26.91
N LEU A 13 9.98 11.06 -25.57
CA LEU A 13 10.03 9.81 -24.81
C LEU A 13 8.64 9.16 -24.77
N SER A 14 8.59 7.85 -24.93
CA SER A 14 7.35 7.10 -24.75
C SER A 14 6.86 7.18 -23.32
N MET A 15 5.64 7.68 -23.10
CA MET A 15 5.03 7.81 -21.76
C MET A 15 4.96 6.48 -21.04
N VAL A 16 4.67 5.40 -21.76
CA VAL A 16 4.56 4.06 -21.17
C VAL A 16 5.89 3.61 -20.57
N HIS A 17 7.01 3.86 -21.27
CA HIS A 17 8.35 3.56 -20.74
C HIS A 17 8.70 4.42 -19.51
N VAL A 18 8.28 5.69 -19.51
CA VAL A 18 8.50 6.58 -18.36
C VAL A 18 7.76 6.06 -17.14
N PHE A 19 6.50 5.64 -17.28
CA PHE A 19 5.73 5.07 -16.20
C PHE A 19 6.32 3.75 -15.69
N ASP A 20 6.75 2.86 -16.58
CA ASP A 20 7.42 1.61 -16.18
C ASP A 20 8.72 1.88 -15.41
N ALA A 21 9.50 2.87 -15.84
CA ALA A 21 10.73 3.25 -15.16
C ALA A 21 10.47 3.85 -13.76
N CYS A 22 9.38 4.60 -13.61
CA CYS A 22 9.01 5.23 -12.34
C CYS A 22 8.37 4.26 -11.33
N ALA A 23 7.69 3.21 -11.80
CA ALA A 23 6.89 2.33 -10.95
C ALA A 23 7.64 1.74 -9.73
N PRO A 24 8.85 1.17 -9.85
CA PRO A 24 9.59 0.68 -8.69
C PRO A 24 9.99 1.80 -7.72
N GLY A 25 10.36 2.97 -8.26
CA GLY A 25 10.73 4.14 -7.46
C GLY A 25 9.55 4.73 -6.69
N LEU A 26 8.36 4.75 -7.29
CA LEU A 26 7.14 5.19 -6.63
C LEU A 26 6.77 4.27 -5.46
N MET A 27 6.90 2.95 -5.65
CA MET A 27 6.64 2.00 -4.57
C MET A 27 7.65 2.12 -3.43
N LEU A 28 8.92 2.33 -3.75
CA LEU A 28 9.96 2.59 -2.76
C LEU A 28 9.69 3.88 -1.98
N ALA A 29 9.34 4.96 -2.67
CA ALA A 29 9.01 6.24 -2.07
C ALA A 29 7.78 6.14 -1.15
N TYR A 30 6.77 5.37 -1.56
CA TYR A 30 5.60 5.07 -0.73
C TYR A 30 6.02 4.39 0.58
N GLY A 31 6.83 3.32 0.52
CA GLY A 31 7.32 2.63 1.71
C GLY A 31 8.13 3.54 2.65
N ILE A 32 8.99 4.40 2.10
CA ILE A 32 9.72 5.40 2.90
C ILE A 32 8.76 6.38 3.58
N GLY A 33 7.73 6.85 2.88
CA GLY A 33 6.68 7.70 3.44
C GLY A 33 5.98 7.04 4.63
N ARG A 34 5.70 5.73 4.54
CA ARG A 34 5.05 4.97 5.62
C ARG A 34 5.92 4.82 6.87
N ILE A 35 7.24 4.86 6.75
CA ILE A 35 8.13 4.98 7.93
C ILE A 35 7.84 6.28 8.67
N GLY A 36 7.62 7.38 7.95
CA GLY A 36 7.22 8.65 8.55
C GLY A 36 5.91 8.54 9.33
N CYS A 37 4.87 7.92 8.73
CA CYS A 37 3.58 7.67 9.40
C CYS A 37 3.74 6.81 10.67
N GLN A 38 4.58 5.77 10.61
CA GLN A 38 4.86 4.92 11.78
C GLN A 38 5.52 5.70 12.93
N LEU A 39 6.46 6.58 12.60
CA LEU A 39 7.22 7.33 13.61
C LEU A 39 6.45 8.53 14.18
N SER A 40 5.63 9.18 13.37
CA SER A 40 4.86 10.35 13.78
C SER A 40 3.54 10.01 14.46
N GLY A 41 2.97 8.86 14.15
CA GLY A 41 1.62 8.52 14.59
C GLY A 41 0.58 9.51 14.03
N ASP A 42 0.45 9.54 12.70
CA ASP A 42 -0.42 10.49 12.00
C ASP A 42 -1.89 10.04 11.89
N GLY A 43 -2.27 8.99 12.64
CA GLY A 43 -3.63 8.43 12.63
C GLY A 43 -3.82 7.25 11.67
N ASP A 44 -2.76 6.83 10.99
CA ASP A 44 -2.81 5.72 10.01
C ASP A 44 -2.63 4.33 10.65
N TRP A 45 -2.72 4.22 11.97
CA TRP A 45 -2.69 2.92 12.67
C TRP A 45 -3.94 2.08 12.43
N GLY A 46 -3.84 0.80 12.82
CA GLY A 46 -4.95 -0.14 12.70
C GLY A 46 -5.85 -0.19 13.94
N MET A 47 -6.73 -1.19 13.94
CA MET A 47 -7.62 -1.49 15.07
C MET A 47 -6.82 -1.74 16.36
N PRO A 48 -7.46 -1.64 17.56
CA PRO A 48 -6.83 -1.99 18.82
C PRO A 48 -6.20 -3.38 18.78
N ASN A 49 -5.00 -3.51 19.32
CA ASN A 49 -4.30 -4.79 19.41
C ASN A 49 -3.63 -4.95 20.77
N ASN A 50 -4.38 -5.38 21.74
CA ASN A 50 -3.89 -5.71 23.09
C ASN A 50 -3.61 -7.22 23.25
N ASN A 51 -3.64 -7.99 22.15
CA ASN A 51 -3.38 -9.41 22.17
C ASN A 51 -1.89 -9.70 22.36
N GLU A 52 -1.58 -10.75 23.11
CA GLU A 52 -0.24 -11.26 23.23
C GLU A 52 0.27 -11.73 21.86
N ILE A 53 1.58 -11.55 21.61
CA ILE A 53 2.21 -12.02 20.39
C ILE A 53 2.10 -13.56 20.28
N PRO A 54 1.62 -14.09 19.15
CA PRO A 54 1.54 -15.55 18.98
C PRO A 54 2.90 -16.23 19.12
N ALA A 55 2.93 -17.39 19.79
CA ALA A 55 4.18 -18.13 20.08
C ALA A 55 5.02 -18.40 18.82
N ILE A 56 4.39 -18.58 17.65
CA ILE A 56 5.08 -18.85 16.38
C ILE A 56 5.92 -17.66 15.87
N ILE A 57 5.60 -16.44 16.29
CA ILE A 57 6.30 -15.21 15.90
C ILE A 57 6.89 -14.46 17.10
N SER A 58 6.92 -15.09 18.28
CA SER A 58 7.44 -14.50 19.54
C SER A 58 8.94 -14.16 19.49
N PHE A 59 9.65 -14.59 18.43
CA PHE A 59 11.04 -14.18 18.17
C PHE A 59 11.16 -12.77 17.59
N LEU A 60 10.03 -12.17 17.13
CA LEU A 60 9.99 -10.80 16.64
C LEU A 60 9.78 -9.81 17.82
N PRO A 61 10.32 -8.60 17.72
CA PRO A 61 10.04 -7.55 18.71
C PRO A 61 8.54 -7.25 18.82
N ASP A 62 8.06 -7.03 20.05
CA ASP A 62 6.64 -6.79 20.35
C ASP A 62 6.04 -5.63 19.56
N TRP A 63 6.82 -4.57 19.30
CA TRP A 63 6.39 -3.40 18.54
C TRP A 63 6.02 -3.72 17.07
N MET A 64 6.47 -4.84 16.52
CA MET A 64 6.07 -5.29 15.19
C MET A 64 4.68 -5.92 15.17
N TRP A 65 4.18 -6.33 16.35
CA TRP A 65 2.86 -6.93 16.52
C TRP A 65 1.85 -5.93 17.06
N SER A 66 2.27 -5.14 18.06
CA SER A 66 1.43 -4.22 18.79
C SER A 66 2.26 -2.98 19.15
N PHE A 67 1.84 -1.80 18.69
CA PHE A 67 2.62 -0.56 18.84
C PHE A 67 1.85 0.47 19.65
N ASP A 68 2.55 1.06 20.62
CA ASP A 68 2.07 2.20 21.39
C ASP A 68 2.43 3.49 20.65
N TYR A 69 1.43 4.18 20.13
CA TYR A 69 1.60 5.48 19.49
C TYR A 69 1.57 6.63 20.51
N PHE A 70 2.27 6.47 21.62
CA PHE A 70 2.41 7.52 22.61
C PHE A 70 3.03 8.79 22.02
N GLY A 71 2.39 9.93 22.29
CA GLY A 71 2.87 11.21 21.75
C GLY A 71 2.64 11.39 20.24
N ASN A 72 1.67 10.69 19.67
CA ASN A 72 1.29 10.82 18.26
C ASN A 72 0.91 12.26 17.90
N ILE A 73 1.21 12.68 16.65
CA ILE A 73 0.93 14.06 16.18
C ILE A 73 -0.55 14.32 15.92
N SER A 74 -1.37 13.27 15.80
CA SER A 74 -2.82 13.39 15.63
C SER A 74 -3.51 13.87 16.91
N GLY A 75 -2.82 13.84 18.05
CA GLY A 75 -3.37 14.23 19.34
C GLY A 75 -4.47 13.31 19.85
N VAL A 76 -4.58 12.09 19.29
CA VAL A 76 -5.57 11.09 19.71
C VAL A 76 -5.06 10.36 20.92
N ASP A 77 -5.86 10.33 22.01
CA ASP A 77 -5.57 9.49 23.16
C ASP A 77 -5.99 8.05 22.85
N LEU A 78 -5.04 7.14 22.84
CA LEU A 78 -5.28 5.70 22.67
C LEU A 78 -5.31 4.96 24.02
N GLY A 79 -5.37 5.70 25.12
CA GLY A 79 -5.42 5.12 26.47
C GLY A 79 -4.07 4.56 26.92
N ALA A 80 -4.14 3.71 27.94
CA ALA A 80 -3.01 2.97 28.51
C ALA A 80 -3.51 1.66 29.09
N PRO A 81 -2.64 0.70 29.40
CA PRO A 81 -3.04 -0.53 30.09
C PRO A 81 -3.87 -0.24 31.33
N GLY A 82 -5.08 -0.80 31.42
CA GLY A 82 -6.04 -0.54 32.50
C GLY A 82 -6.76 0.83 32.46
N ARG A 83 -6.57 1.62 31.42
CA ARG A 83 -7.26 2.89 31.17
C ARG A 83 -7.75 2.97 29.72
N PRO A 84 -8.79 2.20 29.39
CA PRO A 84 -9.32 2.16 28.03
C PRO A 84 -9.94 3.49 27.61
N VAL A 85 -9.77 3.84 26.34
CA VAL A 85 -10.34 5.04 25.71
C VAL A 85 -11.08 4.65 24.44
N MET A 86 -12.27 5.21 24.23
CA MET A 86 -13.03 5.02 23.01
C MET A 86 -12.56 6.02 21.95
N SER A 87 -12.09 5.51 20.79
CA SER A 87 -11.76 6.32 19.64
C SER A 87 -12.22 5.62 18.37
N ASP A 88 -12.82 6.37 17.43
CA ASP A 88 -13.30 5.87 16.13
C ASP A 88 -14.18 4.62 16.21
N GLY A 89 -14.96 4.49 17.28
CA GLY A 89 -15.85 3.35 17.52
C GLY A 89 -15.15 2.11 18.09
N TYR A 90 -13.87 2.19 18.40
CA TYR A 90 -13.07 1.11 18.99
C TYR A 90 -12.56 1.48 20.39
N MET A 91 -12.42 0.48 21.25
CA MET A 91 -11.85 0.62 22.58
C MET A 91 -10.36 0.32 22.54
N TYR A 92 -9.53 1.32 22.84
CA TYR A 92 -8.07 1.20 22.93
C TYR A 92 -7.61 1.14 24.38
N GLU A 93 -6.59 0.35 24.63
CA GLU A 93 -5.82 0.27 25.87
C GLU A 93 -4.31 0.52 25.63
N GLY A 94 -3.97 1.51 24.83
CA GLY A 94 -2.62 1.94 24.55
C GLY A 94 -2.07 1.46 23.22
N ASN A 95 -2.40 0.26 22.78
CA ASN A 95 -1.77 -0.40 21.64
C ASN A 95 -2.70 -0.59 20.44
N ALA A 96 -2.12 -0.45 19.23
CA ALA A 96 -2.81 -0.66 17.98
C ALA A 96 -1.95 -1.50 17.00
N TRP A 97 -2.58 -2.05 15.97
CA TRP A 97 -1.88 -2.68 14.87
C TRP A 97 -0.98 -1.67 14.16
N PRO A 98 0.34 -1.93 14.01
CA PRO A 98 1.26 -1.01 13.31
C PRO A 98 1.11 -1.12 11.79
N THR A 99 -0.04 -0.72 11.25
CA THR A 99 -0.33 -0.81 9.82
C THR A 99 0.68 -0.09 8.95
N PRO A 100 1.21 1.12 9.29
CA PRO A 100 2.21 1.77 8.47
C PRO A 100 3.52 0.97 8.38
N PHE A 101 3.87 0.23 9.44
CA PHE A 101 5.02 -0.68 9.40
C PHE A 101 4.79 -1.84 8.42
N TYR A 102 3.62 -2.45 8.42
CA TYR A 102 3.30 -3.53 7.46
C TYR A 102 3.28 -3.02 6.03
N GLU A 103 2.69 -1.85 5.80
CA GLU A 103 2.72 -1.18 4.49
C GLU A 103 4.16 -0.92 4.03
N THR A 104 5.05 -0.48 4.93
CA THR A 104 6.48 -0.27 4.63
C THR A 104 7.15 -1.55 4.14
N VAL A 105 6.98 -2.65 4.89
CA VAL A 105 7.58 -3.95 4.55
C VAL A 105 7.07 -4.46 3.21
N MET A 106 5.76 -4.43 3.01
CA MET A 106 5.15 -4.86 1.74
C MET A 106 5.60 -3.99 0.57
N ALA A 107 5.64 -2.67 0.75
CA ALA A 107 6.08 -1.74 -0.27
C ALA A 107 7.54 -2.00 -0.70
N PHE A 108 8.44 -2.28 0.24
CA PHE A 108 9.83 -2.61 -0.08
C PHE A 108 9.96 -3.94 -0.82
N ILE A 109 9.19 -4.96 -0.42
CA ILE A 109 9.15 -6.24 -1.13
C ILE A 109 8.64 -6.03 -2.57
N ILE A 110 7.53 -5.31 -2.75
CA ILE A 110 6.95 -5.03 -4.06
C ILE A 110 7.92 -4.19 -4.92
N ALA A 111 8.54 -3.16 -4.35
CA ALA A 111 9.56 -2.37 -5.04
C ALA A 111 10.72 -3.24 -5.53
N GLY A 112 11.19 -4.18 -4.72
CA GLY A 112 12.20 -5.16 -5.08
C GLY A 112 11.75 -6.06 -6.22
N ILE A 113 10.54 -6.64 -6.13
CA ILE A 113 9.96 -7.47 -7.19
C ILE A 113 9.91 -6.69 -8.51
N LEU A 114 9.38 -5.47 -8.51
CA LEU A 114 9.30 -4.63 -9.71
C LEU A 114 10.70 -4.27 -10.26
N TRP A 115 11.65 -3.96 -9.36
CA TRP A 115 13.02 -3.62 -9.75
C TRP A 115 13.74 -4.77 -10.45
N PHE A 116 13.62 -5.99 -9.94
CA PHE A 116 14.23 -7.17 -10.59
C PHE A 116 13.46 -7.61 -11.83
N SER A 117 12.14 -7.48 -11.84
CA SER A 117 11.28 -7.82 -12.98
C SER A 117 11.56 -6.96 -14.20
N ARG A 118 11.91 -5.67 -14.04
CA ARG A 118 12.23 -4.77 -15.16
C ARG A 118 13.40 -5.24 -16.05
N LYS A 119 14.31 -6.06 -15.48
CA LYS A 119 15.43 -6.63 -16.26
C LYS A 119 14.98 -7.78 -17.17
N LYS A 120 13.92 -8.49 -16.78
CA LYS A 120 13.39 -9.67 -17.48
C LYS A 120 12.25 -9.30 -18.42
N ILE A 121 11.39 -8.38 -18.02
CA ILE A 121 10.19 -7.98 -18.76
C ILE A 121 10.54 -6.77 -19.62
N LYS A 122 10.57 -6.98 -20.94
CA LYS A 122 10.92 -5.94 -21.94
C LYS A 122 9.67 -5.32 -22.60
N VAL A 123 8.48 -5.84 -22.30
CA VAL A 123 7.22 -5.35 -22.88
C VAL A 123 6.81 -4.08 -22.14
N PRO A 124 6.74 -2.93 -22.86
CA PRO A 124 6.36 -1.65 -22.25
C PRO A 124 4.93 -1.70 -21.68
N GLY A 125 4.73 -1.11 -20.51
CA GLY A 125 3.44 -1.03 -19.80
C GLY A 125 3.17 -2.18 -18.85
N VAL A 126 3.94 -3.28 -18.92
CA VAL A 126 3.73 -4.42 -18.04
C VAL A 126 4.19 -4.13 -16.61
N ILE A 127 5.30 -3.42 -16.40
CA ILE A 127 5.80 -3.09 -15.06
C ILE A 127 4.85 -2.15 -14.33
N LEU A 128 4.33 -1.12 -15.00
CA LEU A 128 3.28 -0.27 -14.45
C LEU A 128 2.02 -1.06 -14.07
N SER A 129 1.62 -1.98 -14.96
CA SER A 129 0.44 -2.82 -14.72
C SER A 129 0.64 -3.75 -13.51
N MET A 130 1.84 -4.31 -13.35
CA MET A 130 2.22 -5.08 -12.15
C MET A 130 2.20 -4.21 -10.88
N TYR A 131 2.70 -2.97 -10.96
CA TYR A 131 2.63 -2.01 -9.86
C TYR A 131 1.19 -1.80 -9.41
N LEU A 132 0.24 -1.60 -10.35
CA LEU A 132 -1.17 -1.42 -10.02
C LEU A 132 -1.76 -2.66 -9.33
N VAL A 133 -1.45 -3.86 -9.83
CA VAL A 133 -1.91 -5.11 -9.22
C VAL A 133 -1.39 -5.25 -7.79
N PHE A 134 -0.08 -5.13 -7.58
CA PHE A 134 0.52 -5.33 -6.27
C PHE A 134 0.09 -4.27 -5.26
N ASN A 135 0.06 -2.99 -5.67
CA ASN A 135 -0.40 -1.91 -4.82
C ASN A 135 -1.89 -2.06 -4.45
N GLY A 136 -2.74 -2.47 -5.41
CA GLY A 136 -4.15 -2.73 -5.14
C GLY A 136 -4.35 -3.91 -4.18
N VAL A 137 -3.58 -4.99 -4.33
CA VAL A 137 -3.64 -6.15 -3.43
C VAL A 137 -3.17 -5.76 -2.02
N GLU A 138 -2.04 -5.07 -1.90
CA GLU A 138 -1.53 -4.56 -0.62
C GLU A 138 -2.57 -3.70 0.08
N ARG A 139 -3.11 -2.69 -0.62
CA ARG A 139 -4.11 -1.78 -0.10
C ARG A 139 -5.38 -2.51 0.38
N PHE A 140 -5.82 -3.52 -0.35
CA PHE A 140 -7.00 -4.30 0.01
C PHE A 140 -6.82 -5.07 1.33
N PHE A 141 -5.65 -5.65 1.57
CA PHE A 141 -5.37 -6.39 2.80
C PHE A 141 -5.17 -5.47 4.00
N ILE A 142 -4.44 -4.38 3.83
CA ILE A 142 -4.23 -3.40 4.91
C ILE A 142 -5.55 -2.79 5.37
N GLU A 143 -6.45 -2.51 4.45
CA GLU A 143 -7.74 -1.91 4.75
C GLU A 143 -8.62 -2.77 5.67
N LYS A 144 -8.37 -4.07 5.75
CA LYS A 144 -9.10 -4.97 6.67
C LYS A 144 -8.72 -4.83 8.13
N ILE A 145 -7.51 -4.37 8.40
CA ILE A 145 -6.99 -4.17 9.76
C ILE A 145 -6.90 -2.69 10.14
N ARG A 146 -7.15 -1.80 9.19
CA ARG A 146 -7.16 -0.35 9.38
C ARG A 146 -8.54 0.12 9.82
N ILE A 147 -8.58 1.21 10.59
CA ILE A 147 -9.82 1.87 10.96
C ILE A 147 -10.26 2.78 9.83
N ASN A 148 -11.36 2.45 9.18
CA ASN A 148 -11.95 3.30 8.15
C ASN A 148 -13.47 3.23 8.20
N ASN A 149 -14.11 4.33 7.81
CA ASN A 149 -15.56 4.39 7.70
C ASN A 149 -16.07 3.49 6.57
N ASN A 150 -16.94 2.56 6.88
CA ASN A 150 -17.62 1.74 5.89
C ASN A 150 -18.74 2.56 5.21
N TYR A 151 -18.79 2.50 3.90
CA TYR A 151 -19.86 3.03 3.10
C TYR A 151 -20.73 1.90 2.55
N ASN A 152 -22.04 2.01 2.76
CA ASN A 152 -23.00 1.09 2.15
C ASN A 152 -23.19 1.47 0.68
N MET A 153 -22.53 0.73 -0.23
CA MET A 153 -22.71 0.91 -1.67
C MET A 153 -23.30 -0.37 -2.26
N PHE A 154 -24.53 -0.27 -2.80
CA PHE A 154 -25.29 -1.40 -3.37
C PHE A 154 -25.48 -2.60 -2.43
N GLY A 155 -25.59 -2.36 -1.12
CA GLY A 155 -25.78 -3.42 -0.12
C GLY A 155 -24.50 -4.16 0.30
N LEU A 156 -23.34 -3.70 -0.15
CA LEU A 156 -22.02 -4.15 0.30
C LEU A 156 -21.39 -3.07 1.18
N GLU A 157 -21.00 -3.47 2.38
CA GLU A 157 -20.19 -2.62 3.25
C GLU A 157 -18.73 -2.67 2.77
N ALA A 158 -18.31 -1.63 2.08
CA ALA A 158 -16.95 -1.50 1.60
C ALA A 158 -16.40 -0.11 1.88
N THR A 159 -15.12 0.01 2.17
CA THR A 159 -14.47 1.32 2.26
C THR A 159 -14.17 1.85 0.86
N GLN A 160 -14.08 3.18 0.73
CA GLN A 160 -13.67 3.80 -0.53
C GLN A 160 -12.32 3.25 -1.02
N ALA A 161 -11.39 2.99 -0.08
CA ALA A 161 -10.07 2.46 -0.40
C ALA A 161 -10.12 1.03 -0.95
N GLN A 162 -11.03 0.18 -0.46
CA GLN A 162 -11.23 -1.17 -1.00
C GLN A 162 -11.74 -1.14 -2.44
N ILE A 163 -12.66 -0.23 -2.76
CA ILE A 163 -13.18 -0.07 -4.12
C ILE A 163 -12.07 0.35 -5.08
N ILE A 164 -11.27 1.35 -4.67
CA ILE A 164 -10.11 1.81 -5.45
C ILE A 164 -9.10 0.67 -5.61
N ALA A 165 -8.83 -0.09 -4.56
CA ALA A 165 -7.91 -1.23 -4.58
C ALA A 165 -8.34 -2.30 -5.60
N VAL A 166 -9.61 -2.69 -5.58
CA VAL A 166 -10.18 -3.64 -6.56
C VAL A 166 -10.08 -3.08 -7.99
N ALA A 167 -10.42 -1.81 -8.19
CA ALA A 167 -10.28 -1.17 -9.50
C ALA A 167 -8.83 -1.20 -9.99
N MET A 168 -7.84 -0.90 -9.13
CA MET A 168 -6.42 -0.97 -9.46
C MET A 168 -6.00 -2.39 -9.89
N VAL A 169 -6.45 -3.43 -9.18
CA VAL A 169 -6.18 -4.83 -9.55
C VAL A 169 -6.76 -5.15 -10.92
N VAL A 170 -8.03 -4.81 -11.16
CA VAL A 170 -8.70 -5.07 -12.45
C VAL A 170 -7.99 -4.34 -13.59
N PHE A 171 -7.72 -3.04 -13.46
CA PHE A 171 -7.01 -2.28 -14.49
C PHE A 171 -5.58 -2.79 -14.70
N GLY A 172 -4.89 -3.19 -13.64
CA GLY A 172 -3.57 -3.78 -13.74
C GLY A 172 -3.57 -5.10 -14.51
N LEU A 173 -4.50 -6.02 -14.22
CA LEU A 173 -4.63 -7.28 -14.94
C LEU A 173 -5.00 -7.08 -16.41
N LEU A 174 -5.95 -6.19 -16.70
CA LEU A 174 -6.32 -5.82 -18.06
C LEU A 174 -5.14 -5.19 -18.81
N GLY A 175 -4.35 -4.36 -18.13
CA GLY A 175 -3.14 -3.76 -18.69
C GLY A 175 -2.08 -4.81 -19.05
N ILE A 176 -1.80 -5.77 -18.16
CA ILE A 176 -0.87 -6.88 -18.45
C ILE A 176 -1.33 -7.65 -19.70
N TRP A 177 -2.60 -8.03 -19.73
CA TRP A 177 -3.17 -8.76 -20.88
C TRP A 177 -3.06 -7.96 -22.17
N TYR A 178 -3.43 -6.69 -22.15
CA TYR A 178 -3.41 -5.80 -23.32
C TYR A 178 -1.99 -5.61 -23.89
N PHE A 179 -1.02 -5.25 -23.02
CA PHE A 179 0.35 -4.98 -23.47
C PHE A 179 1.06 -6.24 -23.97
N ILE A 180 0.85 -7.39 -23.35
CA ILE A 180 1.40 -8.67 -23.82
C ILE A 180 0.79 -9.05 -25.16
N LYS A 181 -0.54 -8.92 -25.33
CA LYS A 181 -1.22 -9.21 -26.61
C LYS A 181 -0.74 -8.29 -27.73
N LYS A 182 -0.58 -6.99 -27.43
CA LYS A 182 -0.06 -6.01 -28.39
C LYS A 182 1.37 -6.37 -28.83
N ALA A 183 2.27 -6.66 -27.89
CA ALA A 183 3.65 -7.04 -28.20
C ALA A 183 3.74 -8.33 -29.06
N LYS A 184 2.87 -9.33 -28.77
CA LYS A 184 2.80 -10.55 -29.61
C LYS A 184 2.37 -10.23 -31.02
N LYS A 185 1.38 -9.34 -31.21
CA LYS A 185 0.91 -8.95 -32.54
C LYS A 185 2.00 -8.22 -33.35
N GLU A 186 2.74 -7.34 -32.70
CA GLU A 186 3.86 -6.61 -33.33
C GLU A 186 5.05 -7.51 -33.69
N ALA A 187 5.25 -8.62 -32.96
CA ALA A 187 6.29 -9.61 -33.25
C ALA A 187 5.91 -10.57 -34.40
N THR A 188 4.65 -10.65 -34.78
CA THR A 188 4.14 -11.52 -35.88
C THR A 188 3.81 -10.76 -37.15
N ALA A 189 3.88 -9.44 -37.15
CA ALA A 189 3.70 -8.57 -38.30
C ALA A 189 5.05 -8.16 -38.92
#